data_14ff00d7a86901e58f40c06664103685
#
_entry.id   14ff00d7a86901e58f40c06664103685
#
_cell.length_a   1.000
_cell.length_b   1.000
_cell.length_c   1.000
_cell.angle_alpha   90.00
_cell.angle_beta   90.00
_cell.angle_gamma   90.00
#
_symmetry.space_group_name_H-M   'P 1'
#
loop_
_entity.id
_entity.type
_entity.pdbx_description
1 polymer ?
#
loop_
_entity_poly.entity_id
_entity_poly.type
_entity_poly.pdbx_seq_one_letter_code
_entity_poly.pdbx_strand_id
1 'polypeptide(L)'
;MKIIQSFWSGNNDCLKDGYGWLSPIYHYASWILSCNQLRKYYDDVILVTDRAGYDVLIDNLHLPYTNVIVCLDELSKYSSNLWALAKIKAYNALDEPFIHVDGDVFAWDKFDGCLGEHDLIVQNIETTTDYYRMMWNEIRPSINVLPEAMEDYDQNVSHKAYNMGIFGGNDILFIKDYCKQALEFVDLNLEQVNKLQGINFNIFFEQVLLHELATRNDKDVATYIKEDIGDNEYQGFADFDNVPEDRKYLHLLGFYKKIPTVCNKMLAYVIKYYPEYIMRLEKLLSLAPIITELGQDTTHNKMRTEMLSYKESVLKGELETSSKDRNIMFRDIVSKLLSCMKEKSQSEVLMMNLLPKRELIMS
;
A
#
# COMPACT_ATOMS: atom_id res chain seq x y z
N MET A 1 -4.36 -15.61 -13.71
CA MET A 1 -3.63 -15.50 -12.42
C MET A 1 -4.46 -14.67 -11.46
N LYS A 2 -4.54 -15.08 -10.20
CA LYS A 2 -5.27 -14.37 -9.14
C LYS A 2 -4.40 -13.27 -8.55
N ILE A 3 -5.00 -12.11 -8.39
CA ILE A 3 -4.40 -11.02 -7.61
C ILE A 3 -5.04 -11.03 -6.22
N ILE A 4 -4.23 -10.89 -5.18
CA ILE A 4 -4.73 -10.75 -3.82
C ILE A 4 -4.20 -9.47 -3.18
N GLN A 5 -4.99 -8.87 -2.33
CA GLN A 5 -4.58 -7.81 -1.42
C GLN A 5 -4.98 -8.20 0.00
N SER A 6 -4.25 -7.74 1.00
CA SER A 6 -4.59 -8.04 2.40
C SER A 6 -4.68 -6.77 3.23
N PHE A 7 -5.74 -6.64 4.02
CA PHE A 7 -5.93 -5.57 4.98
C PHE A 7 -6.36 -6.13 6.33
N TRP A 8 -5.62 -5.77 7.37
CA TRP A 8 -5.95 -6.09 8.76
C TRP A 8 -6.02 -4.81 9.57
N SER A 9 -7.12 -4.62 10.29
CA SER A 9 -7.32 -3.43 11.13
C SER A 9 -6.35 -3.34 12.32
N GLY A 10 -5.75 -4.46 12.72
CA GLY A 10 -4.86 -4.52 13.87
C GLY A 10 -5.55 -4.18 15.19
N ASN A 11 -6.87 -4.37 15.28
CA ASN A 11 -7.72 -3.94 16.39
C ASN A 11 -7.74 -2.41 16.61
N ASN A 12 -7.28 -1.63 15.63
CA ASN A 12 -7.33 -0.17 15.66
C ASN A 12 -8.71 0.34 15.22
N ASP A 13 -9.02 1.57 15.58
CA ASP A 13 -10.19 2.27 15.05
C ASP A 13 -9.93 2.65 13.58
N CYS A 14 -10.54 1.92 12.65
CA CYS A 14 -10.38 2.11 11.22
C CYS A 14 -10.69 3.54 10.75
N LEU A 15 -11.52 4.29 11.48
CA LEU A 15 -11.90 5.65 11.09
C LEU A 15 -10.88 6.70 11.55
N LYS A 16 -9.98 6.34 12.46
CA LYS A 16 -8.99 7.27 13.04
C LYS A 16 -7.56 6.92 12.71
N ASP A 17 -7.26 5.64 12.48
CA ASP A 17 -5.90 5.19 12.18
C ASP A 17 -5.55 5.47 10.72
N GLY A 18 -4.39 6.08 10.51
CA GLY A 18 -3.86 6.33 9.17
C GLY A 18 -3.04 5.16 8.60
N TYR A 19 -2.82 4.08 9.35
CA TYR A 19 -2.05 2.90 8.90
C TYR A 19 -0.73 3.25 8.20
N GLY A 20 0.04 4.13 8.86
CA GLY A 20 1.28 4.64 8.28
C GLY A 20 1.14 5.85 7.35
N TRP A 21 -0.06 6.23 6.92
CA TRP A 21 -0.33 7.45 6.16
C TRP A 21 -0.46 8.69 7.06
N LEU A 22 -0.44 9.87 6.44
CA LEU A 22 -0.67 11.15 7.14
C LEU A 22 -2.03 11.21 7.84
N SER A 23 -3.05 10.58 7.26
CA SER A 23 -4.40 10.50 7.81
C SER A 23 -5.21 9.38 7.15
N PRO A 24 -6.37 8.99 7.74
CA PRO A 24 -7.23 7.95 7.18
C PRO A 24 -7.68 8.22 5.73
N ILE A 25 -7.90 9.47 5.34
CA ILE A 25 -8.33 9.80 3.97
C ILE A 25 -7.31 9.32 2.92
N TYR A 26 -6.01 9.48 3.19
CA TYR A 26 -4.97 9.03 2.25
C TYR A 26 -4.84 7.51 2.26
N HIS A 27 -5.00 6.90 3.43
CA HIS A 27 -5.03 5.44 3.53
C HIS A 27 -6.13 4.85 2.64
N TYR A 28 -7.37 5.32 2.78
CA TYR A 28 -8.47 4.79 1.98
C TYR A 28 -8.43 5.24 0.51
N ALA A 29 -7.89 6.42 0.21
CA ALA A 29 -7.63 6.82 -1.17
C ALA A 29 -6.64 5.87 -1.86
N SER A 30 -5.64 5.38 -1.14
CA SER A 30 -4.69 4.39 -1.65
C SER A 30 -5.39 3.06 -1.99
N TRP A 31 -6.25 2.53 -1.12
CA TRP A 31 -7.03 1.32 -1.38
C TRP A 31 -7.99 1.49 -2.57
N ILE A 32 -8.65 2.64 -2.67
CA ILE A 32 -9.51 2.96 -3.80
C ILE A 32 -8.69 2.93 -5.10
N LEU A 33 -7.55 3.59 -5.13
CA LEU A 33 -6.71 3.64 -6.32
C LEU A 33 -6.16 2.27 -6.67
N SER A 34 -5.53 1.57 -5.72
CA SER A 34 -4.91 0.27 -5.95
C SER A 34 -5.91 -0.77 -6.46
N CYS A 35 -7.00 -0.98 -5.75
CA CYS A 35 -8.03 -1.94 -6.14
C CYS A 35 -8.61 -1.63 -7.53
N ASN A 36 -9.01 -0.38 -7.78
CA ASN A 36 -9.61 -0.01 -9.06
C ASN A 36 -8.61 -0.12 -10.23
N GLN A 37 -7.32 0.17 -10.01
CA GLN A 37 -6.31 -0.04 -11.05
C GLN A 37 -6.12 -1.53 -11.34
N LEU A 38 -5.98 -2.37 -10.32
CA LEU A 38 -5.85 -3.82 -10.51
C LEU A 38 -7.06 -4.40 -11.26
N ARG A 39 -8.28 -3.96 -10.94
CA ARG A 39 -9.51 -4.39 -11.60
C ARG A 39 -9.62 -4.00 -13.09
N LYS A 40 -8.83 -3.06 -13.56
CA LYS A 40 -8.74 -2.75 -15.00
C LYS A 40 -8.01 -3.81 -15.80
N TYR A 41 -7.09 -4.52 -15.16
CA TYR A 41 -6.17 -5.43 -15.82
C TYR A 41 -6.41 -6.89 -15.47
N TYR A 42 -7.08 -7.18 -14.34
CA TYR A 42 -7.28 -8.53 -13.83
C TYR A 42 -8.74 -8.81 -13.54
N ASP A 43 -9.20 -9.96 -14.00
CA ASP A 43 -10.58 -10.43 -13.78
C ASP A 43 -10.80 -10.91 -12.35
N ASP A 44 -9.75 -11.42 -11.69
CA ASP A 44 -9.82 -12.00 -10.36
C ASP A 44 -8.91 -11.22 -9.40
N VAL A 45 -9.52 -10.36 -8.58
CA VAL A 45 -8.87 -9.56 -7.54
C VAL A 45 -9.58 -9.80 -6.22
N ILE A 46 -8.88 -10.45 -5.28
CA ILE A 46 -9.41 -10.93 -4.02
C ILE A 46 -8.91 -10.06 -2.87
N LEU A 47 -9.78 -9.73 -1.94
CA LEU A 47 -9.41 -9.13 -0.65
C LEU A 47 -9.35 -10.21 0.43
N VAL A 48 -8.26 -10.27 1.18
CA VAL A 48 -8.16 -11.03 2.43
C VAL A 48 -8.14 -10.03 3.58
N THR A 49 -9.09 -10.15 4.52
CA THR A 49 -9.27 -9.11 5.54
C THR A 49 -9.85 -9.66 6.85
N ASP A 50 -9.91 -8.83 7.87
CA ASP A 50 -10.72 -9.03 9.07
C ASP A 50 -12.13 -8.43 8.89
N ARG A 51 -13.00 -8.63 9.88
CA ARG A 51 -14.37 -8.11 9.82
C ARG A 51 -14.41 -6.59 9.71
N ALA A 52 -13.57 -5.88 10.46
CA ALA A 52 -13.52 -4.42 10.43
C ALA A 52 -13.09 -3.89 9.04
N GLY A 53 -12.09 -4.52 8.43
CA GLY A 53 -11.67 -4.19 7.07
C GLY A 53 -12.76 -4.48 6.02
N TYR A 54 -13.50 -5.59 6.17
CA TYR A 54 -14.65 -5.89 5.33
C TYR A 54 -15.70 -4.77 5.40
N ASP A 55 -16.09 -4.39 6.62
CA ASP A 55 -17.10 -3.34 6.84
C ASP A 55 -16.70 -2.02 6.17
N VAL A 56 -15.42 -1.66 6.22
CA VAL A 56 -14.93 -0.41 5.62
C VAL A 56 -14.77 -0.53 4.11
N LEU A 57 -14.02 -1.51 3.62
CA LEU A 57 -13.64 -1.57 2.21
C LEU A 57 -14.77 -2.08 1.31
N ILE A 58 -15.63 -2.98 1.83
CA ILE A 58 -16.71 -3.60 1.05
C ILE A 58 -18.05 -2.93 1.33
N ASP A 59 -18.49 -2.92 2.60
CA ASP A 59 -19.84 -2.42 2.92
C ASP A 59 -19.97 -0.90 2.79
N ASN A 60 -18.91 -0.14 3.12
CA ASN A 60 -18.95 1.32 3.07
C ASN A 60 -18.36 1.90 1.77
N LEU A 61 -17.15 1.48 1.38
CA LEU A 61 -16.50 2.00 0.19
C LEU A 61 -16.95 1.30 -1.10
N HIS A 62 -17.49 0.08 -1.02
CA HIS A 62 -17.89 -0.75 -2.16
C HIS A 62 -16.75 -0.93 -3.17
N LEU A 63 -15.55 -1.25 -2.69
CA LEU A 63 -14.43 -1.54 -3.59
C LEU A 63 -14.73 -2.80 -4.42
N PRO A 64 -14.35 -2.80 -5.71
CA PRO A 64 -14.82 -3.79 -6.68
C PRO A 64 -14.01 -5.10 -6.65
N TYR A 65 -13.67 -5.61 -5.46
CA TYR A 65 -13.08 -6.94 -5.34
C TYR A 65 -14.02 -8.00 -5.88
N THR A 66 -13.48 -9.04 -6.52
CA THR A 66 -14.27 -10.14 -7.09
C THR A 66 -14.67 -11.16 -6.04
N ASN A 67 -13.84 -11.29 -5.01
CA ASN A 67 -14.11 -12.15 -3.86
C ASN A 67 -13.48 -11.55 -2.60
N VAL A 68 -13.99 -11.92 -1.42
CA VAL A 68 -13.47 -11.50 -0.13
C VAL A 68 -13.37 -12.69 0.81
N ILE A 69 -12.19 -12.85 1.41
CA ILE A 69 -11.91 -13.87 2.43
C ILE A 69 -11.76 -13.17 3.77
N VAL A 70 -12.70 -13.38 4.67
CA VAL A 70 -12.65 -12.80 6.03
C VAL A 70 -12.07 -13.84 6.97
N CYS A 71 -10.78 -13.74 7.28
CA CYS A 71 -10.07 -14.67 8.15
C CYS A 71 -9.02 -14.02 9.06
N LEU A 72 -8.76 -12.72 8.91
CA LEU A 72 -7.71 -12.05 9.67
C LEU A 72 -8.10 -11.67 11.11
N ASP A 73 -9.37 -11.90 11.51
CA ASP A 73 -9.81 -11.77 12.91
C ASP A 73 -9.01 -12.69 13.85
N GLU A 74 -8.49 -13.81 13.35
CA GLU A 74 -7.58 -14.70 14.08
C GLU A 74 -6.30 -14.02 14.56
N LEU A 75 -5.90 -12.91 13.93
CA LEU A 75 -4.73 -12.12 14.31
C LEU A 75 -4.98 -11.22 15.51
N SER A 76 -6.19 -11.15 16.05
CA SER A 76 -6.55 -10.27 17.17
C SER A 76 -5.69 -10.44 18.44
N LYS A 77 -5.04 -11.59 18.59
CA LYS A 77 -4.07 -11.87 19.68
C LYS A 77 -2.72 -11.17 19.53
N TYR A 78 -2.39 -10.68 18.33
CA TYR A 78 -1.12 -10.03 18.06
C TYR A 78 -1.25 -8.50 18.14
N SER A 79 -0.13 -7.83 18.43
CA SER A 79 -0.03 -6.38 18.33
C SER A 79 -0.18 -5.91 16.86
N SER A 80 -0.87 -4.79 16.65
CA SER A 80 -0.96 -4.13 15.34
C SER A 80 0.40 -3.76 14.74
N ASN A 81 1.45 -3.67 15.58
CA ASN A 81 2.81 -3.45 15.11
C ASN A 81 3.36 -4.62 14.27
N LEU A 82 2.74 -5.80 14.35
CA LEU A 82 3.08 -6.98 13.54
C LEU A 82 2.19 -7.06 12.28
N TRP A 83 2.03 -5.94 11.59
CA TRP A 83 1.10 -5.76 10.48
C TRP A 83 1.34 -6.73 9.30
N ALA A 84 2.59 -7.17 9.06
CA ALA A 84 2.89 -8.10 7.98
C ALA A 84 2.34 -9.52 8.23
N LEU A 85 1.90 -9.85 9.46
CA LEU A 85 1.18 -11.10 9.71
C LEU A 85 -0.10 -11.23 8.85
N ALA A 86 -0.72 -10.10 8.51
CA ALA A 86 -1.84 -10.09 7.59
C ALA A 86 -1.47 -10.65 6.21
N LYS A 87 -0.30 -10.26 5.70
CA LYS A 87 0.23 -10.74 4.43
C LYS A 87 0.55 -12.24 4.52
N ILE A 88 1.27 -12.66 5.56
CA ILE A 88 1.61 -14.08 5.79
C ILE A 88 0.35 -14.95 5.86
N LYS A 89 -0.69 -14.50 6.56
CA LYS A 89 -1.97 -15.22 6.61
C LYS A 89 -2.69 -15.24 5.26
N ALA A 90 -2.65 -14.14 4.52
CA ALA A 90 -3.25 -14.05 3.19
C ALA A 90 -2.57 -15.00 2.20
N TYR A 91 -1.24 -15.08 2.22
CA TYR A 91 -0.49 -16.02 1.38
C TYR A 91 -0.86 -17.48 1.69
N ASN A 92 -0.98 -17.80 2.98
CA ASN A 92 -1.35 -19.14 3.43
C ASN A 92 -2.81 -19.52 3.13
N ALA A 93 -3.69 -18.55 2.88
CA ALA A 93 -5.11 -18.79 2.62
C ALA A 93 -5.39 -19.31 1.21
N LEU A 94 -4.42 -19.30 0.30
CA LEU A 94 -4.60 -19.73 -1.08
C LEU A 94 -3.88 -21.06 -1.36
N ASP A 95 -4.51 -21.90 -2.19
CA ASP A 95 -4.01 -23.22 -2.61
C ASP A 95 -3.61 -23.25 -4.10
N GLU A 96 -3.55 -22.08 -4.73
CA GLU A 96 -3.25 -21.95 -6.17
C GLU A 96 -2.36 -20.72 -6.42
N PRO A 97 -1.67 -20.65 -7.58
CA PRO A 97 -0.80 -19.54 -7.92
C PRO A 97 -1.48 -18.18 -7.83
N PHE A 98 -0.81 -17.24 -7.19
CA PHE A 98 -1.30 -15.89 -6.97
C PHE A 98 -0.18 -14.84 -7.02
N ILE A 99 -0.59 -13.59 -7.11
CA ILE A 99 0.25 -12.43 -6.81
C ILE A 99 -0.46 -11.61 -5.75
N HIS A 100 0.19 -11.42 -4.63
CA HIS A 100 -0.18 -10.40 -3.64
C HIS A 100 0.36 -9.05 -4.07
N VAL A 101 -0.45 -8.02 -3.88
CA VAL A 101 -0.10 -6.62 -4.18
C VAL A 101 -0.45 -5.77 -2.96
N ASP A 102 0.49 -4.99 -2.45
CA ASP A 102 0.25 -4.09 -1.32
C ASP A 102 -0.77 -3.01 -1.66
N GLY A 103 -1.53 -2.55 -0.67
CA GLY A 103 -2.56 -1.52 -0.84
C GLY A 103 -2.03 -0.13 -1.19
N ASP A 104 -0.71 0.07 -1.18
CA ASP A 104 0.01 1.29 -1.56
C ASP A 104 0.82 1.13 -2.86
N VAL A 105 0.58 0.03 -3.56
CA VAL A 105 1.09 -0.24 -4.91
C VAL A 105 0.01 0.12 -5.93
N PHE A 106 0.40 0.81 -6.97
CA PHE A 106 -0.47 1.24 -8.07
C PHE A 106 0.11 0.82 -9.41
N ALA A 107 -0.67 0.09 -10.21
CA ALA A 107 -0.26 -0.42 -11.50
C ALA A 107 -1.11 0.14 -12.64
N TRP A 108 -0.48 0.58 -13.71
CA TRP A 108 -1.12 1.02 -14.96
C TRP A 108 -0.85 0.07 -16.12
N ASP A 109 -0.42 -1.15 -15.80
CA ASP A 109 -0.24 -2.25 -16.75
C ASP A 109 -0.34 -3.59 -15.99
N LYS A 110 -0.36 -4.67 -16.73
CA LYS A 110 -0.28 -6.01 -16.17
C LYS A 110 1.14 -6.35 -15.70
N PHE A 111 1.23 -7.23 -14.73
CA PHE A 111 2.51 -7.79 -14.28
C PHE A 111 3.00 -8.97 -15.14
N ASP A 112 2.34 -9.26 -16.26
CA ASP A 112 2.44 -10.53 -17.00
C ASP A 112 3.83 -10.88 -17.55
N GLY A 113 4.69 -9.89 -17.75
CA GLY A 113 6.03 -10.13 -18.31
C GLY A 113 7.03 -10.84 -17.37
N CYS A 114 6.67 -10.99 -16.10
CA CYS A 114 7.58 -11.49 -15.06
C CYS A 114 7.15 -12.84 -14.49
N LEU A 115 5.94 -13.35 -14.83
CA LEU A 115 5.22 -14.19 -13.87
C LEU A 115 4.90 -15.61 -14.34
N GLY A 116 5.21 -15.96 -15.60
CA GLY A 116 4.65 -17.17 -16.18
C GLY A 116 5.17 -18.48 -15.59
N GLU A 117 6.46 -18.59 -15.29
CA GLU A 117 7.11 -19.91 -15.09
C GLU A 117 8.02 -19.98 -13.83
N HIS A 118 8.16 -18.90 -13.06
CA HIS A 118 9.05 -18.85 -11.91
C HIS A 118 8.41 -19.44 -10.64
N ASP A 119 9.24 -19.99 -9.77
CA ASP A 119 8.80 -20.50 -8.46
C ASP A 119 8.18 -19.38 -7.63
N LEU A 120 8.90 -18.26 -7.58
CA LEU A 120 8.51 -17.07 -6.80
C LEU A 120 8.64 -15.79 -7.61
N ILE A 121 7.91 -14.79 -7.16
CA ILE A 121 7.90 -13.44 -7.72
C ILE A 121 7.94 -12.44 -6.60
N VAL A 122 8.81 -11.43 -6.73
CA VAL A 122 8.94 -10.32 -5.78
C VAL A 122 9.06 -9.00 -6.52
N GLN A 123 8.90 -7.88 -5.82
CA GLN A 123 9.08 -6.57 -6.45
C GLN A 123 10.52 -6.37 -6.93
N ASN A 124 11.49 -6.46 -6.04
CA ASN A 124 12.94 -6.33 -6.31
C ASN A 124 13.76 -6.93 -5.17
N ILE A 125 15.05 -7.02 -5.39
CA ILE A 125 16.03 -7.29 -4.33
C ILE A 125 16.45 -5.96 -3.71
N GLU A 126 16.42 -5.88 -2.38
CA GLU A 126 17.03 -4.81 -1.60
C GLU A 126 18.42 -5.23 -1.14
N THR A 127 19.44 -4.39 -1.39
CA THR A 127 20.83 -4.69 -1.08
C THR A 127 21.44 -3.67 -0.14
N THR A 128 22.29 -4.14 0.75
CA THR A 128 23.17 -3.31 1.62
C THR A 128 22.38 -2.24 2.38
N THR A 129 21.23 -2.62 2.93
CA THR A 129 20.37 -1.65 3.59
C THR A 129 20.88 -1.34 4.99
N ASP A 130 21.33 -0.12 5.21
CA ASP A 130 21.71 0.37 6.53
C ASP A 130 20.54 0.30 7.51
N TYR A 131 19.32 0.51 7.00
CA TYR A 131 18.10 0.40 7.79
C TYR A 131 17.90 -1.02 8.34
N TYR A 132 18.03 -2.07 7.53
CA TYR A 132 17.91 -3.46 7.98
C TYR A 132 18.98 -3.81 9.00
N ARG A 133 20.22 -3.41 8.75
CA ARG A 133 21.33 -3.65 9.68
C ARG A 133 21.11 -2.96 11.02
N MET A 134 20.67 -1.72 11.02
CA MET A 134 20.36 -0.97 12.23
C MET A 134 19.23 -1.67 13.02
N MET A 135 18.13 -2.01 12.36
CA MET A 135 17.01 -2.71 13.00
C MET A 135 17.43 -4.09 13.52
N TRP A 136 18.25 -4.83 12.77
CA TRP A 136 18.74 -6.14 13.21
C TRP A 136 19.60 -6.05 14.46
N ASN A 137 20.55 -5.13 14.50
CA ASN A 137 21.41 -4.93 15.67
C ASN A 137 20.63 -4.59 16.94
N GLU A 138 19.51 -3.90 16.81
CA GLU A 138 18.64 -3.56 17.94
C GLU A 138 17.77 -4.73 18.37
N ILE A 139 17.23 -5.51 17.45
CA ILE A 139 16.30 -6.59 17.77
C ILE A 139 17.01 -7.89 18.13
N ARG A 140 18.15 -8.19 17.50
CA ARG A 140 18.84 -9.49 17.62
C ARG A 140 19.10 -9.92 19.06
N PRO A 141 19.52 -9.04 19.98
CA PRO A 141 19.70 -9.40 21.39
C PRO A 141 18.44 -9.91 22.10
N SER A 142 17.25 -9.56 21.58
CA SER A 142 15.96 -9.94 22.13
C SER A 142 15.36 -11.18 21.45
N ILE A 143 15.97 -11.68 20.38
CA ILE A 143 15.50 -12.88 19.68
C ILE A 143 16.07 -14.14 20.39
N ASN A 144 15.16 -14.92 20.95
CA ASN A 144 15.52 -16.16 21.63
C ASN A 144 15.66 -17.35 20.68
N VAL A 145 14.79 -17.42 19.69
CA VAL A 145 14.76 -18.50 18.70
C VAL A 145 14.91 -17.91 17.31
N LEU A 146 16.03 -18.21 16.67
CA LEU A 146 16.33 -17.81 15.31
C LEU A 146 15.99 -18.96 14.36
N PRO A 147 15.24 -18.75 13.28
CA PRO A 147 15.07 -19.75 12.23
C PRO A 147 16.43 -20.15 11.64
N GLU A 148 16.62 -21.44 11.36
CA GLU A 148 17.87 -21.93 10.79
C GLU A 148 18.26 -21.21 9.49
N ALA A 149 17.29 -20.84 8.65
CA ALA A 149 17.53 -20.10 7.43
C ALA A 149 18.11 -18.69 7.68
N MET A 150 17.92 -18.11 8.87
CA MET A 150 18.42 -16.78 9.23
C MET A 150 19.83 -16.80 9.85
N GLU A 151 20.44 -17.97 10.05
CA GLU A 151 21.78 -18.06 10.65
C GLU A 151 22.86 -17.41 9.78
N ASP A 152 22.77 -17.59 8.46
CA ASP A 152 23.68 -16.96 7.52
C ASP A 152 23.51 -15.44 7.49
N TYR A 153 22.28 -14.95 7.53
CA TYR A 153 21.99 -13.53 7.62
C TYR A 153 22.58 -12.91 8.89
N ASP A 154 22.47 -13.60 10.04
CA ASP A 154 23.00 -13.14 11.34
C ASP A 154 24.53 -13.02 11.35
N GLN A 155 25.22 -13.84 10.56
CA GLN A 155 26.69 -13.90 10.52
C GLN A 155 27.31 -13.05 9.39
N ASN A 156 26.54 -12.65 8.38
CA ASN A 156 27.05 -11.99 7.18
C ASN A 156 27.01 -10.47 7.28
N VAL A 157 27.94 -9.83 6.57
CA VAL A 157 28.03 -8.37 6.44
C VAL A 157 27.12 -7.85 5.31
N SER A 158 26.83 -8.69 4.33
CA SER A 158 25.99 -8.34 3.18
C SER A 158 24.55 -8.77 3.46
N HIS A 159 23.72 -7.81 3.78
CA HIS A 159 22.31 -8.06 4.00
C HIS A 159 21.52 -7.83 2.72
N LYS A 160 20.72 -8.84 2.36
CA LYS A 160 19.75 -8.76 1.26
C LYS A 160 18.36 -9.10 1.79
N ALA A 161 17.36 -8.56 1.13
CA ALA A 161 15.97 -8.87 1.38
C ALA A 161 15.16 -8.74 0.08
N TYR A 162 13.97 -9.31 0.04
CA TYR A 162 13.03 -9.05 -1.02
C TYR A 162 12.07 -7.94 -0.64
N ASN A 163 11.90 -6.93 -1.49
CA ASN A 163 10.77 -6.03 -1.35
C ASN A 163 9.50 -6.75 -1.79
N MET A 164 8.52 -6.81 -0.90
CA MET A 164 7.29 -7.57 -1.08
C MET A 164 6.06 -6.69 -1.33
N GLY A 165 6.25 -5.55 -1.97
CA GLY A 165 5.14 -4.76 -2.53
C GLY A 165 4.36 -5.55 -3.58
N ILE A 166 5.06 -6.46 -4.27
CA ILE A 166 4.49 -7.56 -5.05
C ILE A 166 5.14 -8.85 -4.55
N PHE A 167 4.34 -9.86 -4.28
CA PHE A 167 4.81 -11.19 -3.90
C PHE A 167 3.85 -12.28 -4.37
N GLY A 168 4.39 -13.41 -4.79
CA GLY A 168 3.60 -14.59 -5.14
C GLY A 168 4.43 -15.64 -5.85
N GLY A 169 3.80 -16.42 -6.70
CA GLY A 169 4.49 -17.43 -7.51
C GLY A 169 3.69 -18.70 -7.74
N ASN A 170 4.38 -19.69 -8.29
CA ASN A 170 3.79 -20.97 -8.63
C ASN A 170 4.09 -22.07 -7.60
N ASP A 171 5.16 -21.94 -6.81
CA ASP A 171 5.51 -22.92 -5.77
C ASP A 171 4.73 -22.68 -4.48
N ILE A 172 3.45 -23.05 -4.50
CA ILE A 172 2.55 -22.89 -3.37
C ILE A 172 2.99 -23.70 -2.15
N LEU A 173 3.62 -24.85 -2.34
CA LEU A 173 4.11 -25.65 -1.21
C LEU A 173 5.23 -24.93 -0.47
N PHE A 174 6.17 -24.34 -1.20
CA PHE A 174 7.23 -23.53 -0.62
C PHE A 174 6.65 -22.27 0.07
N ILE A 175 5.71 -21.57 -0.58
CA ILE A 175 5.06 -20.39 0.01
C ILE A 175 4.38 -20.74 1.34
N LYS A 176 3.70 -21.89 1.42
CA LYS A 176 3.07 -22.34 2.67
C LYS A 176 4.09 -22.71 3.76
N ASP A 177 5.18 -23.35 3.39
CA ASP A 177 6.27 -23.66 4.33
C ASP A 177 6.92 -22.36 4.86
N TYR A 178 7.21 -21.41 3.98
CA TYR A 178 7.66 -20.07 4.37
C TYR A 178 6.67 -19.41 5.35
N CYS A 179 5.36 -19.39 5.04
CA CYS A 179 4.34 -18.81 5.91
C CYS A 179 4.33 -19.47 7.29
N LYS A 180 4.48 -20.78 7.35
CA LYS A 180 4.58 -21.53 8.61
C LYS A 180 5.80 -21.09 9.41
N GLN A 181 6.98 -21.05 8.79
CA GLN A 181 8.23 -20.64 9.45
C GLN A 181 8.17 -19.17 9.92
N ALA A 182 7.56 -18.26 9.13
CA ALA A 182 7.36 -16.87 9.51
C ALA A 182 6.47 -16.74 10.76
N LEU A 183 5.37 -17.49 10.83
CA LEU A 183 4.49 -17.53 12.01
C LEU A 183 5.20 -18.11 13.22
N GLU A 184 5.92 -19.21 13.07
CA GLU A 184 6.71 -19.82 14.14
C GLU A 184 7.79 -18.86 14.65
N PHE A 185 8.46 -18.12 13.77
CA PHE A 185 9.46 -17.13 14.17
C PHE A 185 8.86 -16.01 15.02
N VAL A 186 7.66 -15.52 14.66
CA VAL A 186 6.94 -14.54 15.47
C VAL A 186 6.48 -15.15 16.79
N ASP A 187 5.82 -16.30 16.78
CA ASP A 187 5.21 -16.90 17.96
C ASP A 187 6.26 -17.27 19.03
N LEU A 188 7.41 -17.82 18.61
CA LEU A 188 8.50 -18.20 19.52
C LEU A 188 9.23 -17.02 20.16
N ASN A 189 9.08 -15.82 19.59
CA ASN A 189 9.70 -14.58 20.09
C ASN A 189 8.69 -13.53 20.53
N LEU A 190 7.39 -13.85 20.56
CA LEU A 190 6.31 -12.87 20.72
C LEU A 190 6.42 -12.04 21.99
N GLU A 191 6.78 -12.65 23.11
CA GLU A 191 6.91 -11.96 24.40
C GLU A 191 7.99 -10.87 24.35
N GLN A 192 9.11 -11.16 23.69
CA GLN A 192 10.25 -10.24 23.56
C GLN A 192 9.93 -9.14 22.55
N VAL A 193 9.40 -9.51 21.40
CA VAL A 193 9.02 -8.57 20.33
C VAL A 193 7.99 -7.55 20.80
N ASN A 194 7.02 -7.96 21.62
CA ASN A 194 6.02 -7.06 22.20
C ASN A 194 6.60 -6.02 23.16
N LYS A 195 7.82 -6.23 23.67
CA LYS A 195 8.51 -5.27 24.55
C LYS A 195 9.31 -4.23 23.77
N LEU A 196 9.56 -4.47 22.48
CA LEU A 196 10.34 -3.59 21.63
C LEU A 196 9.45 -2.42 21.14
N GLN A 197 9.97 -1.21 21.25
CA GLN A 197 9.30 0.00 20.75
C GLN A 197 10.07 0.59 19.59
N GLY A 198 9.36 1.01 18.54
CA GLY A 198 9.98 1.68 17.39
C GLY A 198 10.78 0.76 16.45
N ILE A 199 10.80 -0.54 16.71
CA ILE A 199 11.52 -1.52 15.90
C ILE A 199 10.57 -2.23 14.94
N ASN A 200 10.96 -2.30 13.67
CA ASN A 200 10.18 -2.96 12.63
C ASN A 200 10.60 -4.43 12.48
N PHE A 201 10.02 -5.30 13.30
CA PHE A 201 10.27 -6.75 13.19
C PHE A 201 9.68 -7.36 11.92
N ASN A 202 8.67 -6.71 11.32
CA ASN A 202 8.00 -7.23 10.13
C ASN A 202 8.97 -7.55 8.99
N ILE A 203 9.96 -6.70 8.75
CA ILE A 203 10.92 -6.89 7.67
C ILE A 203 11.72 -8.22 7.81
N PHE A 204 11.90 -8.71 9.03
CA PHE A 204 12.69 -9.93 9.27
C PHE A 204 11.88 -11.20 9.03
N PHE A 205 10.67 -11.30 9.55
CA PHE A 205 9.88 -12.52 9.33
C PHE A 205 9.17 -12.53 7.97
N GLU A 206 9.02 -11.38 7.32
CA GLU A 206 8.44 -11.27 5.98
C GLU A 206 9.52 -11.28 4.90
N GLN A 207 10.38 -10.27 4.84
CA GLN A 207 11.23 -9.99 3.68
C GLN A 207 12.56 -10.75 3.74
N VAL A 208 13.24 -10.68 4.87
CA VAL A 208 14.55 -11.33 5.05
C VAL A 208 14.39 -12.85 5.11
N LEU A 209 13.47 -13.36 5.91
CA LEU A 209 13.26 -14.80 6.02
C LEU A 209 12.91 -15.45 4.68
N LEU A 210 12.07 -14.77 3.86
CA LEU A 210 11.76 -15.26 2.52
C LEU A 210 13.02 -15.32 1.64
N HIS A 211 13.86 -14.28 1.67
CA HIS A 211 15.10 -14.23 0.90
C HIS A 211 16.04 -15.38 1.28
N GLU A 212 16.26 -15.58 2.58
CA GLU A 212 17.14 -16.62 3.09
C GLU A 212 16.62 -18.03 2.76
N LEU A 213 15.30 -18.25 2.94
CA LEU A 213 14.68 -19.53 2.58
C LEU A 213 14.75 -19.80 1.08
N ALA A 214 14.46 -18.82 0.24
CA ALA A 214 14.50 -18.97 -1.21
C ALA A 214 15.93 -19.27 -1.69
N THR A 215 16.92 -18.56 -1.15
CA THR A 215 18.34 -18.77 -1.46
C THR A 215 18.79 -20.17 -1.03
N ARG A 216 18.44 -20.58 0.18
CA ARG A 216 18.83 -21.90 0.73
C ARG A 216 18.21 -23.08 -0.04
N ASN A 217 17.03 -22.88 -0.60
CA ASN A 217 16.31 -23.90 -1.38
C ASN A 217 16.50 -23.76 -2.90
N ASP A 218 17.44 -22.93 -3.34
CA ASP A 218 17.78 -22.69 -4.76
C ASP A 218 16.53 -22.39 -5.61
N LYS A 219 15.64 -21.48 -5.10
CA LYS A 219 14.40 -21.13 -5.78
C LYS A 219 14.64 -20.18 -6.94
N ASP A 220 13.92 -20.41 -8.02
CA ASP A 220 13.88 -19.51 -9.16
C ASP A 220 12.96 -18.30 -8.84
N VAL A 221 13.57 -17.15 -8.56
CA VAL A 221 12.88 -15.94 -8.12
C VAL A 221 12.92 -14.86 -9.19
N ALA A 222 11.77 -14.54 -9.76
CA ALA A 222 11.62 -13.40 -10.65
C ALA A 222 11.43 -12.10 -9.89
N THR A 223 12.14 -11.06 -10.32
CA THR A 223 11.91 -9.69 -9.83
C THR A 223 11.12 -8.89 -10.87
N TYR A 224 10.09 -8.16 -10.43
CA TYR A 224 9.34 -7.25 -11.31
C TYR A 224 10.22 -6.07 -11.74
N ILE A 225 10.96 -5.49 -10.82
CA ILE A 225 12.00 -4.49 -11.07
C ILE A 225 13.33 -5.24 -11.09
N LYS A 226 14.04 -5.14 -12.21
CA LYS A 226 15.23 -5.96 -12.47
C LYS A 226 16.47 -5.49 -11.74
N GLU A 227 16.51 -4.22 -11.39
CA GLU A 227 17.62 -3.62 -10.69
C GLU A 227 17.56 -3.93 -9.19
N ASP A 228 18.69 -4.31 -8.60
CA ASP A 228 18.86 -4.33 -7.16
C ASP A 228 18.78 -2.89 -6.64
N ILE A 229 18.01 -2.67 -5.58
CA ILE A 229 17.78 -1.33 -5.03
C ILE A 229 18.44 -1.22 -3.66
N GLY A 230 19.27 -0.20 -3.48
CA GLY A 230 19.87 0.15 -2.20
C GLY A 230 18.99 1.09 -1.35
N ASP A 231 19.49 1.45 -0.17
CA ASP A 231 18.80 2.39 0.71
C ASP A 231 18.53 3.74 0.02
N ASN A 232 17.29 4.22 0.12
CA ASN A 232 16.83 5.50 -0.43
C ASN A 232 16.88 5.63 -1.97
N GLU A 233 17.09 4.54 -2.71
CA GLU A 233 17.17 4.56 -4.17
C GLU A 233 15.82 4.34 -4.88
N TYR A 234 14.71 4.43 -4.16
CA TYR A 234 13.35 4.33 -4.71
C TYR A 234 12.88 5.62 -5.42
N GLN A 235 13.75 6.19 -6.25
CA GLN A 235 13.42 7.40 -7.00
C GLN A 235 12.35 7.12 -8.06
N GLY A 236 11.37 8.02 -8.16
CA GLY A 236 10.28 7.90 -9.13
C GLY A 236 9.12 6.98 -8.70
N PHE A 237 9.21 6.30 -7.55
CA PHE A 237 8.15 5.41 -7.05
C PHE A 237 6.89 6.16 -6.56
N ALA A 238 6.96 7.48 -6.43
CA ALA A 238 5.84 8.35 -6.07
C ALA A 238 5.52 9.37 -7.17
N ASP A 239 5.93 9.12 -8.40
CA ASP A 239 5.81 10.05 -9.52
C ASP A 239 4.45 9.95 -10.20
N PHE A 240 3.43 10.51 -9.56
CA PHE A 240 2.08 10.61 -10.12
C PHE A 240 1.95 11.55 -11.32
N ASP A 241 2.97 12.35 -11.61
CA ASP A 241 2.92 13.29 -12.73
C ASP A 241 3.17 12.59 -14.08
N ASN A 242 3.85 11.44 -14.06
CA ASN A 242 4.28 10.72 -15.24
C ASN A 242 3.55 9.37 -15.46
N VAL A 243 2.41 9.16 -14.79
CA VAL A 243 1.56 8.00 -15.01
C VAL A 243 0.43 8.29 -15.99
N PRO A 244 0.06 7.36 -16.88
CA PRO A 244 0.64 6.04 -17.13
C PRO A 244 1.73 6.03 -18.22
N GLU A 245 2.12 7.19 -18.78
CA GLU A 245 2.97 7.23 -19.98
C GLU A 245 4.38 6.74 -19.70
N ASP A 246 5.11 7.44 -18.84
CA ASP A 246 6.51 7.14 -18.51
C ASP A 246 6.65 6.21 -17.31
N ARG A 247 5.60 6.12 -16.49
CA ARG A 247 5.53 5.30 -15.28
C ARG A 247 4.28 4.46 -15.25
N LYS A 248 4.44 3.13 -15.21
CA LYS A 248 3.33 2.17 -15.13
C LYS A 248 3.20 1.50 -13.78
N TYR A 249 4.10 1.79 -12.88
CA TYR A 249 4.17 1.23 -11.55
C TYR A 249 4.63 2.28 -10.54
N LEU A 250 3.88 2.44 -9.45
CA LEU A 250 4.26 3.24 -8.29
C LEU A 250 4.08 2.40 -7.03
N HIS A 251 4.95 2.62 -6.04
CA HIS A 251 4.83 2.04 -4.71
C HIS A 251 5.16 3.11 -3.68
N LEU A 252 4.16 3.56 -2.92
CA LEU A 252 4.37 4.56 -1.87
C LEU A 252 4.93 3.92 -0.60
N LEU A 253 6.20 3.53 -0.68
CA LEU A 253 6.95 2.98 0.45
C LEU A 253 6.95 3.94 1.64
N GLY A 254 7.03 3.40 2.83
CA GLY A 254 7.17 4.03 4.14
C GLY A 254 7.10 5.56 4.21
N PHE A 255 8.21 6.24 3.92
CA PHE A 255 8.30 7.69 4.05
C PHE A 255 7.46 8.48 3.03
N TYR A 256 7.20 7.95 1.83
CA TYR A 256 6.33 8.63 0.85
C TYR A 256 4.91 8.87 1.39
N LYS A 257 4.42 7.98 2.24
CA LYS A 257 3.10 8.10 2.92
C LYS A 257 3.04 9.29 3.89
N LYS A 258 4.19 9.87 4.25
CA LYS A 258 4.33 11.03 5.15
C LYS A 258 4.57 12.34 4.41
N ILE A 259 4.73 12.32 3.09
CA ILE A 259 4.96 13.50 2.28
C ILE A 259 3.63 14.08 1.80
N PRO A 260 3.21 15.27 2.29
CA PRO A 260 1.90 15.84 1.95
C PRO A 260 1.68 16.04 0.45
N THR A 261 2.71 16.46 -0.28
CA THR A 261 2.61 16.68 -1.73
C THR A 261 2.38 15.38 -2.50
N VAL A 262 2.99 14.27 -2.07
CA VAL A 262 2.78 12.93 -2.66
C VAL A 262 1.36 12.45 -2.36
N CYS A 263 0.94 12.52 -1.10
CA CYS A 263 -0.40 12.13 -0.68
C CYS A 263 -1.49 12.93 -1.42
N ASN A 264 -1.28 14.25 -1.58
CA ASN A 264 -2.21 15.12 -2.30
C ASN A 264 -2.27 14.78 -3.80
N LYS A 265 -1.15 14.42 -4.44
CA LYS A 265 -1.14 13.98 -5.84
C LYS A 265 -1.94 12.69 -6.02
N MET A 266 -1.76 11.72 -5.12
CA MET A 266 -2.55 10.48 -5.11
C MET A 266 -4.04 10.76 -4.92
N LEU A 267 -4.41 11.57 -3.93
CA LEU A 267 -5.81 11.95 -3.68
C LEU A 267 -6.42 12.68 -4.88
N ALA A 268 -5.67 13.61 -5.49
CA ALA A 268 -6.11 14.31 -6.70
C ALA A 268 -6.35 13.32 -7.87
N TYR A 269 -5.51 12.30 -7.99
CA TYR A 269 -5.72 11.23 -8.98
C TYR A 269 -7.03 10.47 -8.71
N VAL A 270 -7.32 10.13 -7.45
CA VAL A 270 -8.58 9.46 -7.06
C VAL A 270 -9.78 10.37 -7.35
N ILE A 271 -9.73 11.64 -6.97
CA ILE A 271 -10.80 12.61 -7.26
C ILE A 271 -11.08 12.68 -8.77
N LYS A 272 -10.03 12.68 -9.57
CA LYS A 272 -10.14 12.77 -11.04
C LYS A 272 -10.79 11.54 -11.67
N TYR A 273 -10.31 10.36 -11.31
CA TYR A 273 -10.66 9.13 -12.01
C TYR A 273 -11.73 8.28 -11.31
N TYR A 274 -11.95 8.51 -10.01
CA TYR A 274 -12.85 7.75 -9.15
C TYR A 274 -13.67 8.65 -8.21
N PRO A 275 -14.30 9.74 -8.72
CA PRO A 275 -14.99 10.73 -7.90
C PRO A 275 -16.15 10.15 -7.08
N GLU A 276 -16.77 9.05 -7.53
CA GLU A 276 -17.84 8.35 -6.82
C GLU A 276 -17.40 7.81 -5.45
N TYR A 277 -16.13 7.51 -5.28
CA TYR A 277 -15.58 7.05 -4.00
C TYR A 277 -15.35 8.18 -3.01
N ILE A 278 -15.16 9.41 -3.50
CA ILE A 278 -14.93 10.56 -2.62
C ILE A 278 -16.16 10.80 -1.74
N MET A 279 -17.38 10.75 -2.29
CA MET A 279 -18.61 10.89 -1.50
C MET A 279 -18.74 9.79 -0.44
N ARG A 280 -18.29 8.58 -0.74
CA ARG A 280 -18.30 7.47 0.22
C ARG A 280 -17.25 7.68 1.32
N LEU A 281 -16.06 8.18 0.97
CA LEU A 281 -15.03 8.56 1.92
C LEU A 281 -15.46 9.65 2.86
N GLU A 282 -16.09 10.71 2.33
CA GLU A 282 -16.65 11.82 3.10
C GLU A 282 -17.63 11.29 4.14
N LYS A 283 -18.55 10.44 3.72
CA LYS A 283 -19.53 9.81 4.60
C LYS A 283 -18.88 8.91 5.65
N LEU A 284 -17.96 8.06 5.22
CA LEU A 284 -17.26 7.11 6.08
C LEU A 284 -16.48 7.81 7.18
N LEU A 285 -15.73 8.85 6.84
CA LEU A 285 -14.84 9.58 7.76
C LEU A 285 -15.53 10.76 8.44
N SER A 286 -16.85 10.97 8.23
CA SER A 286 -17.60 12.11 8.71
C SER A 286 -16.93 13.46 8.38
N LEU A 287 -16.30 13.53 7.21
CA LEU A 287 -15.65 14.74 6.73
C LEU A 287 -16.71 15.74 6.26
N ALA A 288 -16.41 17.03 6.40
CA ALA A 288 -17.17 18.05 5.68
C ALA A 288 -17.10 17.74 4.17
N PRO A 289 -18.22 17.86 3.44
CA PRO A 289 -18.26 17.43 2.04
C PRO A 289 -17.22 18.14 1.19
N ILE A 290 -16.21 17.42 0.72
CA ILE A 290 -15.19 17.96 -0.17
C ILE A 290 -15.82 18.40 -1.50
N ILE A 291 -16.90 17.72 -1.93
CA ILE A 291 -17.57 17.96 -3.20
C ILE A 291 -18.94 18.65 -3.03
N THR A 292 -19.68 18.41 -1.94
CA THR A 292 -21.06 18.89 -1.80
C THR A 292 -21.19 20.29 -1.18
N GLU A 293 -20.31 20.74 -0.30
CA GLU A 293 -20.25 22.14 0.11
C GLU A 293 -19.80 23.05 -1.05
N LEU A 294 -19.08 22.51 -2.01
CA LEU A 294 -18.83 23.15 -3.29
C LEU A 294 -20.13 23.40 -4.08
N GLY A 295 -21.24 22.79 -3.71
CA GLY A 295 -22.52 22.86 -4.42
C GLY A 295 -23.42 24.06 -4.12
N GLN A 296 -23.12 24.88 -3.11
CA GLN A 296 -23.91 26.03 -2.76
C GLN A 296 -23.34 27.39 -3.29
N ASP A 297 -22.10 27.35 -3.76
CA ASP A 297 -21.46 28.53 -4.36
C ASP A 297 -21.39 28.35 -5.89
N THR A 298 -21.79 29.37 -6.62
CA THR A 298 -21.79 29.33 -8.10
C THR A 298 -20.44 29.09 -8.71
N THR A 299 -19.36 29.51 -8.07
CA THR A 299 -17.98 29.25 -8.50
C THR A 299 -17.64 27.77 -8.36
N HIS A 300 -18.03 27.15 -7.26
CA HIS A 300 -17.81 25.74 -6.99
C HIS A 300 -18.64 24.82 -7.89
N ASN A 301 -19.92 25.22 -8.17
CA ASN A 301 -20.75 24.49 -9.13
C ASN A 301 -20.14 24.50 -10.53
N LYS A 302 -19.59 25.65 -10.95
CA LYS A 302 -18.86 25.74 -12.24
C LYS A 302 -17.67 24.80 -12.29
N MET A 303 -16.83 24.80 -11.25
CA MET A 303 -15.67 23.92 -11.17
C MET A 303 -16.07 22.43 -11.15
N ARG A 304 -17.13 22.06 -10.41
CA ARG A 304 -17.70 20.71 -10.42
C ARG A 304 -18.18 20.31 -11.82
N THR A 305 -18.88 21.20 -12.51
CA THR A 305 -19.35 20.95 -13.87
C THR A 305 -18.17 20.80 -14.82
N GLU A 306 -17.13 21.60 -14.69
CA GLU A 306 -15.90 21.50 -15.45
C GLU A 306 -15.18 20.17 -15.18
N MET A 307 -15.12 19.71 -13.92
CA MET A 307 -14.55 18.41 -13.55
C MET A 307 -15.33 17.25 -14.16
N LEU A 308 -16.66 17.27 -14.10
CA LEU A 308 -17.51 16.22 -14.67
C LEU A 308 -17.43 16.20 -16.19
N SER A 309 -17.49 17.37 -16.83
CA SER A 309 -17.31 17.51 -18.28
C SER A 309 -15.93 17.05 -18.74
N TYR A 310 -14.88 17.38 -18.00
CA TYR A 310 -13.54 16.93 -18.28
C TYR A 310 -13.43 15.40 -18.16
N LYS A 311 -14.01 14.79 -17.11
CA LYS A 311 -14.06 13.32 -16.96
C LYS A 311 -14.77 12.67 -18.15
N GLU A 312 -15.92 13.21 -18.57
CA GLU A 312 -16.66 12.69 -19.74
C GLU A 312 -15.83 12.78 -21.02
N SER A 313 -15.15 13.90 -21.25
CA SER A 313 -14.30 14.10 -22.43
C SER A 313 -13.08 13.16 -22.45
N VAL A 314 -12.50 12.88 -21.27
CA VAL A 314 -11.42 11.88 -21.15
C VAL A 314 -11.93 10.47 -21.45
N LEU A 315 -13.10 10.11 -20.90
CA LEU A 315 -13.70 8.78 -21.14
C LEU A 315 -14.13 8.58 -22.59
N LYS A 316 -14.53 9.65 -23.28
CA LYS A 316 -14.90 9.64 -24.70
C LYS A 316 -13.71 9.72 -25.67
N GLY A 317 -12.48 9.91 -25.14
CA GLY A 317 -11.29 10.10 -25.98
C GLY A 317 -11.26 11.39 -26.77
N GLU A 318 -12.06 12.40 -26.38
CA GLU A 318 -12.22 13.66 -27.10
C GLU A 318 -11.08 14.67 -26.84
N LEU A 319 -10.16 14.38 -25.91
CA LEU A 319 -9.03 15.25 -25.57
C LEU A 319 -7.74 14.74 -26.22
N GLU A 320 -7.22 15.50 -27.17
CA GLU A 320 -5.95 15.22 -27.85
C GLU A 320 -4.69 15.55 -27.03
N THR A 321 -4.83 15.96 -25.77
CA THR A 321 -3.71 16.31 -24.89
C THR A 321 -3.10 15.06 -24.24
N SER A 322 -1.79 15.11 -23.95
CA SER A 322 -1.12 14.01 -23.25
C SER A 322 -1.73 13.79 -21.86
N SER A 323 -1.66 12.57 -21.34
CA SER A 323 -2.14 12.25 -19.99
C SER A 323 -1.39 13.08 -18.93
N LYS A 324 -0.11 13.40 -19.17
CA LYS A 324 0.70 14.28 -18.33
C LYS A 324 0.11 15.68 -18.22
N ASP A 325 -0.23 16.30 -19.35
CA ASP A 325 -0.82 17.64 -19.38
C ASP A 325 -2.20 17.65 -18.72
N ARG A 326 -2.99 16.61 -18.94
CA ARG A 326 -4.28 16.40 -18.28
C ARG A 326 -4.14 16.29 -16.76
N ASN A 327 -3.14 15.57 -16.27
CA ASN A 327 -2.87 15.42 -14.85
C ASN A 327 -2.43 16.74 -14.21
N ILE A 328 -1.59 17.52 -14.89
CA ILE A 328 -1.15 18.84 -14.42
C ILE A 328 -2.35 19.80 -14.33
N MET A 329 -3.15 19.89 -15.38
CA MET A 329 -4.31 20.77 -15.43
C MET A 329 -5.34 20.42 -14.34
N PHE A 330 -5.60 19.13 -14.13
CA PHE A 330 -6.54 18.69 -13.10
C PHE A 330 -6.00 18.96 -11.69
N ARG A 331 -4.71 18.76 -11.45
CA ARG A 331 -4.06 19.11 -10.18
C ARG A 331 -4.18 20.59 -9.85
N ASP A 332 -4.08 21.47 -10.85
CA ASP A 332 -4.26 22.91 -10.67
C ASP A 332 -5.71 23.25 -10.27
N ILE A 333 -6.69 22.56 -10.85
CA ILE A 333 -8.11 22.68 -10.45
C ILE A 333 -8.31 22.23 -9.01
N VAL A 334 -7.79 21.06 -8.63
CA VAL A 334 -7.88 20.53 -7.26
C VAL A 334 -7.16 21.46 -6.26
N SER A 335 -5.98 21.98 -6.62
CA SER A 335 -5.24 22.94 -5.79
C SER A 335 -6.01 24.23 -5.57
N LYS A 336 -6.70 24.74 -6.59
CA LYS A 336 -7.55 25.91 -6.48
C LYS A 336 -8.77 25.63 -5.59
N LEU A 337 -9.40 24.45 -5.73
CA LEU A 337 -10.50 24.01 -4.88
C LEU A 337 -10.07 23.97 -3.41
N LEU A 338 -8.95 23.33 -3.12
CA LEU A 338 -8.40 23.23 -1.77
C LEU A 338 -8.01 24.61 -1.21
N SER A 339 -7.57 25.55 -2.05
CA SER A 339 -7.25 26.94 -1.64
C SER A 339 -8.50 27.71 -1.29
N CYS A 340 -9.58 27.60 -2.08
CA CYS A 340 -10.87 28.22 -1.79
C CYS A 340 -11.48 27.69 -0.47
N MET A 341 -11.22 26.42 -0.13
CA MET A 341 -11.66 25.82 1.14
C MET A 341 -10.90 26.40 2.35
N LYS A 342 -9.65 26.86 2.18
CA LYS A 342 -8.85 27.49 3.25
C LYS A 342 -9.43 28.83 3.74
N GLU A 343 -10.16 29.55 2.92
CA GLU A 343 -10.70 30.86 3.25
C GLU A 343 -11.98 30.80 4.09
N LYS A 344 -12.57 29.62 4.30
CA LYS A 344 -13.77 29.43 5.14
C LYS A 344 -13.39 28.67 6.42
N SER A 345 -13.95 29.06 7.58
CA SER A 345 -13.64 28.52 8.90
C SER A 345 -13.80 26.99 9.06
N GLN A 346 -14.58 26.35 8.19
CA GLN A 346 -14.72 24.89 8.12
C GLN A 346 -13.57 24.20 7.36
N SER A 347 -12.82 24.93 6.53
CA SER A 347 -11.68 24.42 5.80
C SER A 347 -10.46 24.17 6.70
N GLU A 348 -10.37 24.82 7.86
CA GLU A 348 -9.29 24.56 8.83
C GLU A 348 -9.34 23.13 9.38
N VAL A 349 -10.51 22.58 9.60
CA VAL A 349 -10.65 21.19 10.12
C VAL A 349 -10.23 20.18 9.06
N LEU A 350 -10.61 20.38 7.81
CA LEU A 350 -10.17 19.50 6.72
C LEU A 350 -8.67 19.62 6.48
N MET A 351 -8.13 20.83 6.51
CA MET A 351 -6.70 21.08 6.35
C MET A 351 -5.88 20.63 7.55
N MET A 352 -6.42 20.69 8.77
CA MET A 352 -5.79 20.07 9.95
C MET A 352 -5.68 18.54 9.81
N ASN A 353 -6.64 17.90 9.15
CA ASN A 353 -6.62 16.48 8.85
C ASN A 353 -5.77 16.13 7.61
N LEU A 354 -5.53 17.09 6.72
CA LEU A 354 -4.78 16.94 5.48
C LEU A 354 -3.32 17.41 5.58
N LEU A 355 -2.99 18.24 6.58
CA LEU A 355 -1.63 18.74 6.82
C LEU A 355 -1.08 18.14 8.13
N PRO A 356 0.19 17.74 8.17
CA PRO A 356 0.80 17.31 9.41
C PRO A 356 0.83 18.48 10.40
N LYS A 357 0.49 18.20 11.67
CA LYS A 357 0.82 19.11 12.76
C LYS A 357 2.32 19.38 12.68
N ARG A 358 2.72 20.63 12.69
CA ARG A 358 4.09 21.13 12.55
C ARG A 358 5.05 20.74 13.68
N GLU A 359 4.81 19.67 14.39
CA GLU A 359 5.65 19.18 15.47
C GLU A 359 6.16 17.79 15.10
N LEU A 360 7.23 17.72 14.35
CA LEU A 360 8.19 16.59 14.32
C LEU A 360 9.16 16.75 13.15
N ILE A 361 9.84 17.91 13.11
CA ILE A 361 11.14 18.02 12.46
C ILE A 361 12.06 18.66 13.51
N MET A 362 12.55 17.88 14.41
CA MET A 362 13.82 18.06 15.15
C MET A 362 14.04 16.83 16.03
N SER A 363 14.71 15.86 15.53
CA SER A 363 15.76 15.05 16.15
C SER A 363 16.05 13.85 15.26
#